data_89ce0dc16d1cfead2ef6c6b0b6495e22
#
_entry.id   89ce0dc16d1cfead2ef6c6b0b6495e22
#
_cell.length_a   1.000
_cell.length_b   1.000
_cell.length_c   1.000
_cell.angle_alpha   90.00
_cell.angle_beta   90.00
_cell.angle_gamma   90.00
#
_symmetry.space_group_name_H-M   'P 1'
#
loop_
_entity.id
_entity.type
_entity.pdbx_description
1 polymer ?
#
loop_
_entity_poly.entity_id
_entity_poly.type
_entity_poly.pdbx_seq_one_letter_code
_entity_poly.pdbx_strand_id
1 'polypeptide(L)'
;MDQEKSEGYRKALLEMRMELASELQRISEGAKNRDGADAMDSLDLADTSYANDSSMARVEVVNLRIREIDEALERIRDGSYGICGMCGENIPDGRLQVRPNAQYCAQCKDDLEKRGEIK
;
A
#
# COMPACT_ATOMS: atom_id res chain seq x y z
N MET A 1 -18.67 -1.35 13.32
CA MET A 1 -18.52 0.03 12.82
C MET A 1 -19.82 0.46 12.14
N ASP A 2 -20.17 1.71 12.32
CA ASP A 2 -21.33 2.32 11.71
C ASP A 2 -21.25 2.28 10.18
N GLN A 3 -22.37 2.05 9.53
CA GLN A 3 -22.41 1.91 8.06
C GLN A 3 -21.94 3.18 7.35
N GLU A 4 -22.30 4.35 7.88
CA GLU A 4 -21.85 5.62 7.31
C GLU A 4 -20.34 5.79 7.40
N LYS A 5 -19.75 5.43 8.53
CA LYS A 5 -18.31 5.47 8.70
C LYS A 5 -17.63 4.48 7.78
N SER A 6 -18.16 3.28 7.69
CA SER A 6 -17.61 2.25 6.80
C SER A 6 -17.60 2.73 5.36
N GLU A 7 -18.68 3.35 4.92
CA GLU A 7 -18.79 3.86 3.55
C GLU A 7 -17.79 4.99 3.30
N GLY A 8 -17.59 5.86 4.29
CA GLY A 8 -16.59 6.93 4.20
C GLY A 8 -15.18 6.37 4.05
N TYR A 9 -14.85 5.38 4.86
CA TYR A 9 -13.53 4.73 4.77
C TYR A 9 -13.38 3.94 3.49
N ARG A 10 -14.45 3.32 3.03
CA ARG A 10 -14.43 2.60 1.75
C ARG A 10 -14.09 3.53 0.60
N LYS A 11 -14.68 4.71 0.56
CA LYS A 11 -14.37 5.71 -0.46
C LYS A 11 -12.92 6.16 -0.38
N ALA A 12 -12.44 6.43 0.84
CA ALA A 12 -11.05 6.83 1.04
C ALA A 12 -10.08 5.75 0.57
N LEU A 13 -10.38 4.50 0.88
CA LEU A 13 -9.56 3.37 0.45
C LEU A 13 -9.54 3.21 -1.07
N LEU A 14 -10.69 3.38 -1.71
CA LEU A 14 -10.76 3.30 -3.17
C LEU A 14 -9.98 4.41 -3.84
N GLU A 15 -10.03 5.62 -3.29
CA GLU A 15 -9.23 6.73 -3.80
C GLU A 15 -7.73 6.46 -3.65
N MET A 16 -7.32 5.98 -2.48
CA MET A 16 -5.93 5.59 -2.25
C MET A 16 -5.47 4.53 -3.23
N ARG A 17 -6.33 3.53 -3.48
CA ARG A 17 -6.01 2.46 -4.41
C ARG A 17 -5.82 2.98 -5.82
N MET A 18 -6.68 3.90 -6.24
CA MET A 18 -6.56 4.52 -7.56
C MET A 18 -5.25 5.29 -7.71
N GLU A 19 -4.88 6.05 -6.69
CA GLU A 19 -3.64 6.81 -6.70
C GLU A 19 -2.42 5.89 -6.79
N LEU A 20 -2.43 4.81 -6.01
CA LEU A 20 -1.34 3.85 -6.01
C LEU A 20 -1.27 3.08 -7.33
N ALA A 21 -2.40 2.70 -7.89
CA ALA A 21 -2.44 2.04 -9.19
C ALA A 21 -1.91 2.96 -10.29
N SER A 22 -2.26 4.25 -10.23
CA SER A 22 -1.74 5.25 -11.17
C SER A 22 -0.23 5.39 -11.04
N GLU A 23 0.28 5.35 -9.81
CA GLU A 23 1.72 5.41 -9.57
C GLU A 23 2.43 4.19 -10.19
N LEU A 24 1.87 3.00 -10.02
CA LEU A 24 2.43 1.80 -10.65
C LEU A 24 2.47 1.93 -12.17
N GLN A 25 1.41 2.48 -12.74
CA GLN A 25 1.33 2.67 -14.18
C GLN A 25 2.41 3.64 -14.66
N ARG A 26 2.61 4.73 -13.93
CA ARG A 26 3.65 5.70 -14.27
C ARG A 26 5.04 5.09 -14.20
N ILE A 27 5.30 4.26 -13.19
CA ILE A 27 6.58 3.56 -13.06
C ILE A 27 6.78 2.62 -14.24
N SER A 28 5.75 1.86 -14.59
CA SER A 28 5.78 0.92 -15.71
C SER A 28 5.99 1.64 -17.04
N GLU A 29 5.28 2.75 -17.27
CA GLU A 29 5.43 3.54 -18.48
C GLU A 29 6.81 4.16 -18.58
N GLY A 30 7.33 4.67 -17.46
CA GLY A 30 8.68 5.20 -17.41
C GLY A 30 9.71 4.15 -17.80
N ALA A 31 9.56 2.93 -17.28
CA ALA A 31 10.44 1.83 -17.63
C ALA A 31 10.32 1.45 -19.11
N LYS A 32 9.10 1.40 -19.63
CA LYS A 32 8.87 1.12 -21.04
C LYS A 32 9.46 2.18 -21.94
N ASN A 33 9.27 3.44 -21.57
CA ASN A 33 9.83 4.56 -22.34
C ASN A 33 11.35 4.51 -22.35
N ARG A 34 11.94 4.16 -21.22
CA ARG A 34 13.40 3.97 -21.13
C ARG A 34 13.85 2.85 -22.04
N ASP A 35 13.16 1.73 -21.98
CA ASP A 35 13.48 0.58 -22.81
C ASP A 35 13.40 0.94 -24.29
N GLY A 36 12.36 1.68 -24.65
CA GLY A 36 12.20 2.12 -26.04
C GLY A 36 13.26 3.12 -26.48
N ALA A 37 13.62 4.05 -25.60
CA ALA A 37 14.63 5.06 -25.89
C ALA A 37 16.03 4.48 -25.83
N ASP A 38 16.24 3.49 -25.00
CA ASP A 38 17.56 3.00 -24.62
C ASP A 38 17.92 1.67 -25.23
N ALA A 39 17.17 1.26 -26.22
CA ALA A 39 17.51 0.04 -26.96
C ALA A 39 18.94 0.09 -27.49
N MET A 40 19.46 1.29 -27.61
CA MET A 40 20.82 1.51 -28.11
C MET A 40 21.84 1.72 -27.04
N ASP A 41 21.42 1.91 -25.81
CA ASP A 41 22.30 2.43 -24.79
C ASP A 41 22.70 1.36 -23.78
N SER A 42 23.48 0.43 -24.27
CA SER A 42 24.01 -0.66 -23.45
C SER A 42 24.97 -0.16 -22.38
N LEU A 43 25.49 1.05 -22.52
CA LEU A 43 26.41 1.63 -21.55
C LEU A 43 25.73 1.99 -20.25
N ASP A 44 24.44 2.26 -20.30
CA ASP A 44 23.69 2.65 -19.13
C ASP A 44 23.14 1.47 -18.34
N LEU A 45 23.54 0.25 -18.69
CA LEU A 45 23.04 -0.94 -18.00
C LEU A 45 23.30 -0.88 -16.50
N ALA A 46 24.46 -0.38 -16.08
CA ALA A 46 24.77 -0.28 -14.67
C ALA A 46 23.86 0.76 -13.98
N ASP A 47 23.71 1.91 -14.59
CA ASP A 47 22.82 2.96 -14.06
C ASP A 47 21.37 2.53 -14.12
N THR A 48 20.99 1.85 -15.19
CA THR A 48 19.63 1.33 -15.36
C THR A 48 19.34 0.27 -14.29
N SER A 49 20.31 -0.59 -13.99
CA SER A 49 20.17 -1.58 -12.92
C SER A 49 19.93 -0.91 -11.58
N TYR A 50 20.70 0.13 -11.30
CA TYR A 50 20.55 0.86 -10.04
C TYR A 50 19.18 1.53 -9.97
N ALA A 51 18.75 2.17 -11.04
CA ALA A 51 17.44 2.79 -11.12
C ALA A 51 16.33 1.75 -11.03
N ASN A 52 16.51 0.58 -11.63
CA ASN A 52 15.54 -0.50 -11.58
C ASN A 52 15.40 -1.03 -10.15
N ASP A 53 16.48 -1.14 -9.40
CA ASP A 53 16.43 -1.57 -8.01
C ASP A 53 15.57 -0.61 -7.18
N SER A 54 15.77 0.69 -7.36
CA SER A 54 14.94 1.71 -6.69
C SER A 54 13.49 1.62 -7.12
N SER A 55 13.24 1.44 -8.42
CA SER A 55 11.90 1.31 -8.95
C SER A 55 11.21 0.05 -8.45
N MET A 56 11.94 -1.07 -8.37
CA MET A 56 11.40 -2.31 -7.86
C MET A 56 11.06 -2.21 -6.38
N ALA A 57 11.90 -1.55 -5.59
CA ALA A 57 11.60 -1.33 -4.18
C ALA A 57 10.32 -0.51 -4.02
N ARG A 58 10.14 0.50 -4.87
CA ARG A 58 8.92 1.31 -4.85
C ARG A 58 7.69 0.51 -5.27
N VAL A 59 7.84 -0.31 -6.31
CA VAL A 59 6.77 -1.20 -6.77
C VAL A 59 6.34 -2.15 -5.65
N GLU A 60 7.29 -2.72 -4.93
CA GLU A 60 6.99 -3.62 -3.81
C GLU A 60 6.19 -2.92 -2.72
N VAL A 61 6.58 -1.69 -2.37
CA VAL A 61 5.88 -0.90 -1.36
C VAL A 61 4.46 -0.58 -1.82
N VAL A 62 4.31 -0.16 -3.07
CA VAL A 62 2.99 0.19 -3.61
C VAL A 62 2.10 -1.05 -3.66
N ASN A 63 2.63 -2.17 -4.12
CA ASN A 63 1.86 -3.42 -4.17
C ASN A 63 1.44 -3.88 -2.78
N LEU A 64 2.31 -3.74 -1.79
CA LEU A 64 1.96 -4.08 -0.41
C LEU A 64 0.81 -3.21 0.10
N ARG A 65 0.87 -1.92 -0.17
CA ARG A 65 -0.19 -0.99 0.23
C ARG A 65 -1.51 -1.31 -0.46
N ILE A 66 -1.47 -1.66 -1.74
CA ILE A 66 -2.67 -2.06 -2.47
C ILE A 66 -3.28 -3.31 -1.84
N ARG A 67 -2.45 -4.29 -1.47
CA ARG A 67 -2.95 -5.49 -0.79
C ARG A 67 -3.59 -5.17 0.55
N GLU A 68 -2.97 -4.28 1.32
CA GLU A 68 -3.55 -3.83 2.59
C GLU A 68 -4.91 -3.17 2.38
N ILE A 69 -5.02 -2.37 1.31
CA ILE A 69 -6.28 -1.71 0.97
C ILE A 69 -7.33 -2.75 0.57
N ASP A 70 -6.96 -3.71 -0.25
CA ASP A 70 -7.88 -4.76 -0.68
C ASP A 70 -8.37 -5.59 0.51
N GLU A 71 -7.50 -5.90 1.45
CA GLU A 71 -7.88 -6.57 2.69
C GLU A 71 -8.81 -5.72 3.54
N ALA A 72 -8.54 -4.41 3.62
CA ALA A 72 -9.41 -3.50 4.35
C ALA A 72 -10.80 -3.43 3.72
N LEU A 73 -10.87 -3.39 2.39
CA LEU A 73 -12.15 -3.41 1.68
C LEU A 73 -12.91 -4.70 1.94
N GLU A 74 -12.22 -5.82 1.97
CA GLU A 74 -12.82 -7.10 2.29
C GLU A 74 -13.37 -7.13 3.71
N ARG A 75 -12.65 -6.55 4.65
CA ARG A 75 -13.11 -6.42 6.03
C ARG A 75 -14.35 -5.54 6.16
N ILE A 76 -14.43 -4.49 5.34
CA ILE A 76 -15.66 -3.68 5.31
C ILE A 76 -16.83 -4.52 4.86
N ARG A 77 -16.63 -5.39 3.87
CA ARG A 77 -17.68 -6.29 3.38
C ARG A 77 -18.14 -7.27 4.43
N ASP A 78 -17.21 -7.84 5.21
CA ASP A 78 -17.56 -8.85 6.21
C ASP A 78 -17.83 -8.27 7.60
N GLY A 79 -17.70 -6.96 7.77
CA GLY A 79 -18.01 -6.28 9.02
C GLY A 79 -16.89 -6.25 10.04
N SER A 80 -15.68 -6.70 9.68
CA SER A 80 -14.55 -6.74 10.60
C SER A 80 -13.60 -5.55 10.47
N TYR A 81 -13.91 -4.60 9.61
CA TYR A 81 -13.07 -3.41 9.42
C TYR A 81 -12.99 -2.59 10.70
N GLY A 82 -11.81 -2.07 10.98
CA GLY A 82 -11.58 -1.26 12.17
C GLY A 82 -11.23 -2.06 13.41
N ILE A 83 -11.08 -3.37 13.27
CA ILE A 83 -10.69 -4.25 14.37
C ILE A 83 -9.26 -4.68 14.15
N CYS A 84 -8.43 -4.52 15.20
CA CYS A 84 -7.03 -4.94 15.14
C CYS A 84 -6.95 -6.45 14.86
N GLY A 85 -6.16 -6.82 13.86
CA GLY A 85 -6.00 -8.21 13.47
C GLY A 85 -5.23 -9.05 14.48
N MET A 86 -4.65 -8.42 15.49
CA MET A 86 -3.83 -9.11 16.46
C MET A 86 -4.49 -9.21 17.85
N CYS A 87 -4.94 -8.08 18.39
CA CYS A 87 -5.55 -8.07 19.73
C CYS A 87 -7.08 -8.10 19.70
N GLY A 88 -7.69 -7.91 18.55
CA GLY A 88 -9.14 -7.93 18.42
C GLY A 88 -9.86 -6.70 18.93
N GLU A 89 -9.14 -5.69 19.36
CA GLU A 89 -9.73 -4.46 19.84
C GLU A 89 -9.94 -3.48 18.69
N ASN A 90 -10.80 -2.50 18.92
CA ASN A 90 -11.08 -1.49 17.90
C ASN A 90 -9.87 -0.60 17.66
N ILE A 91 -9.57 -0.37 16.38
CA ILE A 91 -8.56 0.62 16.01
C ILE A 91 -9.21 2.00 16.15
N PRO A 92 -8.56 2.96 16.81
CA PRO A 92 -9.16 4.30 16.99
C PRO A 92 -9.49 4.98 15.66
N ASP A 93 -10.60 5.70 15.62
CA ASP A 93 -11.03 6.43 14.42
C ASP A 93 -9.96 7.39 13.94
N GLY A 94 -9.28 8.07 14.85
CA GLY A 94 -8.22 9.01 14.48
C GLY A 94 -7.10 8.34 13.68
N ARG A 95 -6.77 7.11 14.02
CA ARG A 95 -5.77 6.35 13.29
C ARG A 95 -6.29 5.94 11.91
N LEU A 96 -7.55 5.51 11.84
CA LEU A 96 -8.17 5.13 10.58
C LEU A 96 -8.33 6.32 9.63
N GLN A 97 -8.58 7.50 10.16
CA GLN A 97 -8.67 8.71 9.35
C GLN A 97 -7.33 9.04 8.68
N VAL A 98 -6.25 8.85 9.39
CA VAL A 98 -4.90 9.08 8.87
C VAL A 98 -4.46 7.91 7.98
N ARG A 99 -4.84 6.71 8.35
CA ARG A 99 -4.39 5.49 7.69
C ARG A 99 -5.54 4.49 7.54
N PRO A 100 -6.41 4.71 6.54
CA PRO A 100 -7.58 3.84 6.37
C PRO A 100 -7.22 2.36 6.12
N ASN A 101 -6.01 2.10 5.64
CA ASN A 101 -5.52 0.73 5.39
C ASN A 101 -4.88 0.09 6.62
N ALA A 102 -4.99 0.70 7.80
CA ALA A 102 -4.42 0.14 9.02
C ALA A 102 -5.12 -1.17 9.39
N GLN A 103 -4.33 -2.20 9.65
CA GLN A 103 -4.82 -3.53 10.04
C GLN A 103 -4.62 -3.79 11.52
N TYR A 104 -3.79 -2.99 12.19
CA TYR A 104 -3.40 -3.17 13.57
C TYR A 104 -3.51 -1.85 14.32
N CYS A 105 -3.78 -1.94 15.63
CA CYS A 105 -3.67 -0.75 16.47
C CYS A 105 -2.19 -0.34 16.58
N ALA A 106 -1.96 0.89 17.04
CA ALA A 106 -0.60 1.42 17.08
C ALA A 106 0.34 0.55 17.92
N GLN A 107 -0.14 0.04 19.03
CA GLN A 107 0.66 -0.79 19.92
C GLN A 107 1.02 -2.13 19.28
N CYS A 108 0.05 -2.80 18.68
CA CYS A 108 0.31 -4.09 18.03
C CYS A 108 1.21 -3.93 16.83
N LYS A 109 1.06 -2.86 16.07
CA LYS A 109 1.95 -2.58 14.94
C LYS A 109 3.37 -2.38 15.42
N ASP A 110 3.55 -1.61 16.48
CA ASP A 110 4.87 -1.36 17.06
C ASP A 110 5.51 -2.68 17.52
N ASP A 111 4.74 -3.53 18.19
CA ASP A 111 5.22 -4.83 18.65
C ASP A 111 5.65 -5.71 17.49
N LEU A 112 4.87 -5.73 16.41
CA LEU A 112 5.19 -6.52 15.22
C LEU A 112 6.46 -6.00 14.52
N GLU A 113 6.62 -4.70 14.46
CA GLU A 113 7.82 -4.09 13.90
C GLU A 113 9.05 -4.44 14.73
N LYS A 114 8.94 -4.42 16.05
CA LYS A 114 10.05 -4.80 16.94
C LYS A 114 10.43 -6.25 16.80
N ARG A 115 9.45 -7.11 16.50
CA ARG A 115 9.73 -8.52 16.24
C ARG A 115 10.29 -8.78 14.86
N GLY A 116 10.26 -7.76 13.97
CA GLY A 116 10.69 -7.93 12.59
C GLY A 116 9.67 -8.63 11.71
N GLU A 117 8.46 -8.84 12.19
CA GLU A 117 7.40 -9.51 11.41
C GLU A 117 6.79 -8.60 10.36
N ILE A 118 6.80 -7.28 10.58
CA ILE A 118 6.39 -6.28 9.60
C ILE A 118 7.36 -5.12 9.61
N LYS A 119 7.40 -4.39 8.50
CA LYS A 119 8.28 -3.23 8.35
C LYS A 119 7.51 -1.93 8.50
#